data_5dc136571941808e44d2d3bfb0c1ae83
#
_entry.id   5dc136571941808e44d2d3bfb0c1ae83
#
_cell.length_a   1.000
_cell.length_b   1.000
_cell.length_c   1.000
_cell.angle_alpha   90.00
_cell.angle_beta   90.00
_cell.angle_gamma   90.00
#
_symmetry.space_group_name_H-M   'P 1'
#
loop_
_entity.id
_entity.type
_entity.pdbx_description
1 polymer ?
#
loop_
_entity_poly.entity_id
_entity_poly.type
_entity_poly.pdbx_seq_one_letter_code
_entity_poly.pdbx_strand_id
1 'polypeptide(L)'
;MNKITFFFALLIFCSPFIFAQSLPNDIDISSSENGVVALPNNISPAWANNGFVKYTKIVAPNGQAIHFVAQNQLSEAQIVRSRNILDFFLTNVPNTEYGTDKSSVANKMAENDAILLLLNGADGEGNEPYLPGQYLFEDEIAVEGHSWYMNNNYEHRDAAFEEILHLMHDTGIGVDGPNSWPGAMPDYQAEIRNAQINAGLNNFEIWPIGADSPFYGVGDWYDELEDENSLSQEYLASVID
;
A
#
# COMPACT_ATOMS: atom_id res chain seq x y z
N MET A 1 -13.36 -59.59 10.66
CA MET A 1 -13.58 -58.24 10.10
C MET A 1 -12.90 -57.24 11.03
N ASN A 2 -11.66 -56.84 10.72
CA ASN A 2 -10.91 -55.86 11.51
C ASN A 2 -11.21 -54.48 10.99
N LYS A 3 -11.77 -53.62 11.85
CA LYS A 3 -11.97 -52.20 11.56
C LYS A 3 -10.64 -51.46 11.82
N ILE A 4 -10.01 -50.98 10.75
CA ILE A 4 -8.86 -50.08 10.83
C ILE A 4 -9.42 -48.65 11.01
N THR A 5 -9.21 -48.08 12.17
CA THR A 5 -9.55 -46.69 12.48
C THR A 5 -8.39 -45.82 12.02
N PHE A 6 -8.56 -45.06 10.96
CA PHE A 6 -7.59 -44.04 10.55
C PHE A 6 -7.72 -42.79 11.43
N PHE A 7 -6.71 -42.55 12.25
CA PHE A 7 -6.54 -41.26 12.92
C PHE A 7 -5.94 -40.25 11.93
N PHE A 8 -6.75 -39.28 11.48
CA PHE A 8 -6.26 -38.10 10.76
C PHE A 8 -5.67 -37.14 11.83
N ALA A 9 -4.35 -37.11 11.92
CA ALA A 9 -3.67 -36.04 12.68
C ALA A 9 -3.73 -34.76 11.83
N LEU A 10 -4.58 -33.82 12.24
CA LEU A 10 -4.62 -32.46 11.70
C LEU A 10 -3.36 -31.73 12.17
N LEU A 11 -2.31 -31.73 11.36
CA LEU A 11 -1.14 -30.89 11.55
C LEU A 11 -1.54 -29.43 11.25
N ILE A 12 -1.87 -28.70 12.31
CA ILE A 12 -1.97 -27.23 12.27
C ILE A 12 -0.54 -26.72 12.06
N PHE A 13 -0.15 -26.45 10.83
CA PHE A 13 1.03 -25.65 10.53
C PHE A 13 0.73 -24.20 10.95
N CYS A 14 1.00 -23.92 12.23
CA CYS A 14 1.14 -22.56 12.68
C CYS A 14 2.44 -22.05 12.05
N SER A 15 2.34 -21.30 10.94
CA SER A 15 3.51 -20.73 10.27
C SER A 15 4.15 -19.70 11.21
N PRO A 16 5.37 -19.96 11.74
CA PRO A 16 6.09 -18.99 12.60
C PRO A 16 6.66 -17.81 11.78
N PHE A 17 6.33 -17.72 10.48
CA PHE A 17 6.95 -16.77 9.57
C PHE A 17 6.39 -15.34 9.63
N ILE A 18 5.18 -15.14 10.14
CA ILE A 18 4.53 -13.82 10.11
C ILE A 18 5.16 -12.84 11.12
N PHE A 19 5.63 -13.31 12.27
CA PHE A 19 6.24 -12.45 13.29
C PHE A 19 7.72 -12.09 13.03
N ALA A 20 8.38 -12.77 12.10
CA ALA A 20 9.80 -12.54 11.82
C ALA A 20 10.06 -11.35 10.86
N GLN A 21 9.03 -10.73 10.33
CA GLN A 21 9.14 -9.66 9.31
C GLN A 21 8.62 -8.31 9.77
N SER A 22 7.96 -8.21 10.94
CA SER A 22 7.51 -6.92 11.49
C SER A 22 8.72 -6.01 11.81
N LEU A 23 8.53 -4.72 11.60
CA LEU A 23 9.53 -3.70 11.89
C LEU A 23 9.28 -3.10 13.29
N PRO A 24 10.33 -2.83 14.08
CA PRO A 24 10.18 -2.19 15.38
C PRO A 24 9.64 -0.76 15.26
N ASN A 25 8.66 -0.42 16.09
CA ASN A 25 8.08 0.93 16.14
C ASN A 25 9.08 2.01 16.61
N ASP A 26 10.11 1.62 17.38
CA ASP A 26 11.05 2.50 18.07
C ASP A 26 12.32 2.82 17.26
N ILE A 27 12.40 2.44 15.98
CA ILE A 27 13.54 2.83 15.13
C ILE A 27 13.67 4.36 15.14
N ASP A 28 14.82 4.83 15.62
CA ASP A 28 15.10 6.27 15.74
C ASP A 28 15.52 6.86 14.38
N ILE A 29 14.76 7.84 13.90
CA ILE A 29 15.03 8.58 12.66
C ILE A 29 15.55 9.99 12.91
N SER A 30 15.73 10.41 14.16
CA SER A 30 16.10 11.78 14.53
C SER A 30 17.57 12.14 14.20
N SER A 31 18.37 11.13 13.88
CA SER A 31 19.78 11.33 13.50
C SER A 31 19.96 11.90 12.09
N SER A 32 18.91 11.96 11.28
CA SER A 32 18.90 12.53 9.93
C SER A 32 18.02 13.77 9.89
N GLU A 33 18.47 14.80 9.20
CA GLU A 33 17.71 16.06 9.01
C GLU A 33 16.36 15.81 8.32
N ASN A 34 16.33 14.90 7.34
CA ASN A 34 15.14 14.53 6.60
C ASN A 34 14.41 13.28 7.17
N GLY A 35 14.92 12.72 8.28
CA GLY A 35 14.35 11.53 8.91
C GLY A 35 14.53 10.24 8.10
N VAL A 36 15.45 10.20 7.11
CA VAL A 36 15.83 9.00 6.39
C VAL A 36 17.12 8.46 6.97
N VAL A 37 17.11 7.23 7.48
CA VAL A 37 18.26 6.60 8.13
C VAL A 37 18.60 5.25 7.48
N ALA A 38 19.76 4.72 7.81
CA ALA A 38 20.07 3.34 7.45
C ALA A 38 19.11 2.37 8.14
N LEU A 39 18.65 1.35 7.43
CA LEU A 39 17.84 0.29 8.02
C LEU A 39 18.67 -0.47 9.07
N PRO A 40 18.17 -0.66 10.31
CA PRO A 40 18.93 -1.31 11.38
C PRO A 40 19.31 -2.77 11.05
N ASN A 41 20.52 -3.17 11.39
CA ASN A 41 21.02 -4.53 11.15
C ASN A 41 20.49 -5.59 12.13
N ASN A 42 19.81 -5.18 13.21
CA ASN A 42 19.29 -6.05 14.24
C ASN A 42 17.83 -6.48 14.04
N ILE A 43 17.29 -6.22 12.86
CA ILE A 43 15.97 -6.69 12.43
C ILE A 43 16.08 -7.99 11.62
N SER A 44 14.95 -8.52 11.15
CA SER A 44 14.96 -9.73 10.31
C SER A 44 15.89 -9.58 9.10
N PRO A 45 16.77 -10.56 8.85
CA PRO A 45 17.66 -10.54 7.70
C PRO A 45 16.91 -10.58 6.36
N ALA A 46 15.62 -10.90 6.35
CA ALA A 46 14.79 -10.88 5.14
C ALA A 46 14.82 -9.51 4.46
N TRP A 47 14.84 -8.42 5.22
CA TRP A 47 14.92 -7.06 4.66
C TRP A 47 16.23 -6.84 3.90
N ALA A 48 17.38 -7.09 4.55
CA ALA A 48 18.69 -6.93 3.93
C ALA A 48 18.91 -7.89 2.73
N ASN A 49 18.40 -9.12 2.82
CA ASN A 49 18.49 -10.11 1.74
C ASN A 49 17.71 -9.70 0.48
N ASN A 50 16.68 -8.86 0.64
CA ASN A 50 15.93 -8.26 -0.47
C ASN A 50 16.39 -6.83 -0.81
N GLY A 51 17.58 -6.42 -0.36
CA GLY A 51 18.23 -5.17 -0.77
C GLY A 51 17.73 -3.91 -0.07
N PHE A 52 16.89 -4.02 0.96
CA PHE A 52 16.44 -2.86 1.73
C PHE A 52 17.55 -2.36 2.66
N VAL A 53 17.87 -1.07 2.54
CA VAL A 53 19.02 -0.44 3.23
C VAL A 53 18.68 0.90 3.86
N LYS A 54 17.55 1.52 3.51
CA LYS A 54 17.10 2.81 4.02
C LYS A 54 15.74 2.68 4.68
N TYR A 55 15.46 3.57 5.62
CA TYR A 55 14.25 3.55 6.43
C TYR A 55 13.79 4.97 6.76
N THR A 56 12.47 5.15 6.77
CA THR A 56 11.79 6.27 7.44
C THR A 56 10.44 5.80 7.98
N LYS A 57 9.71 6.66 8.69
CA LYS A 57 8.39 6.34 9.24
C LYS A 57 7.52 7.57 9.44
N ILE A 58 6.22 7.34 9.58
CA ILE A 58 5.28 8.25 10.24
C ILE A 58 4.91 7.62 11.57
N VAL A 59 4.87 8.43 12.63
CA VAL A 59 4.40 7.99 13.94
C VAL A 59 2.92 8.35 14.06
N ALA A 60 2.07 7.33 14.18
CA ALA A 60 0.64 7.50 14.36
C ALA A 60 0.32 8.07 15.77
N PRO A 61 -0.86 8.66 15.99
CA PRO A 61 -1.25 9.22 17.29
C PRO A 61 -1.20 8.22 18.46
N ASN A 62 -1.35 6.90 18.19
CA ASN A 62 -1.20 5.84 19.19
C ASN A 62 0.26 5.53 19.56
N GLY A 63 1.24 6.20 18.95
CA GLY A 63 2.66 6.01 19.18
C GLY A 63 3.33 4.88 18.37
N GLN A 64 2.56 4.12 17.59
CA GLN A 64 3.08 3.10 16.67
C GLN A 64 3.52 3.72 15.34
N ALA A 65 4.27 2.98 14.54
CA ALA A 65 4.83 3.47 13.29
C ALA A 65 4.11 2.89 12.06
N ILE A 66 3.99 3.73 11.03
CA ILE A 66 3.75 3.34 9.65
C ILE A 66 5.11 3.38 8.96
N HIS A 67 5.53 2.29 8.37
CA HIS A 67 6.91 2.07 7.96
C HIS A 67 7.12 2.32 6.46
N PHE A 68 8.31 2.83 6.14
CA PHE A 68 8.82 2.97 4.77
C PHE A 68 10.20 2.35 4.72
N VAL A 69 10.39 1.34 3.89
CA VAL A 69 11.69 0.72 3.65
C VAL A 69 12.08 0.88 2.20
N ALA A 70 13.34 1.17 1.94
CA ALA A 70 13.78 1.46 0.58
C ALA A 70 15.04 0.68 0.22
N GLN A 71 15.08 0.22 -1.02
CA GLN A 71 16.26 -0.35 -1.62
C GLN A 71 17.31 0.73 -1.95
N ASN A 72 18.49 0.32 -2.40
CA ASN A 72 19.66 1.18 -2.45
C ASN A 72 19.62 2.30 -3.51
N GLN A 73 18.90 2.14 -4.61
CA GLN A 73 18.85 3.13 -5.70
C GLN A 73 17.93 4.31 -5.36
N LEU A 74 16.89 4.09 -4.55
CA LEU A 74 15.97 5.15 -4.14
C LEU A 74 16.73 6.34 -3.57
N SER A 75 16.53 7.52 -4.15
CA SER A 75 17.06 8.77 -3.61
C SER A 75 16.36 9.15 -2.31
N GLU A 76 17.03 9.94 -1.48
CA GLU A 76 16.42 10.50 -0.28
C GLU A 76 15.19 11.36 -0.61
N ALA A 77 15.23 12.10 -1.72
CA ALA A 77 14.11 12.91 -2.19
C ALA A 77 12.86 12.06 -2.49
N GLN A 78 13.02 10.89 -3.12
CA GLN A 78 11.91 9.97 -3.40
C GLN A 78 11.32 9.39 -2.10
N ILE A 79 12.16 8.97 -1.16
CA ILE A 79 11.71 8.42 0.14
C ILE A 79 10.95 9.48 0.93
N VAL A 80 11.47 10.70 1.01
CA VAL A 80 10.82 11.82 1.71
C VAL A 80 9.51 12.21 1.03
N ARG A 81 9.47 12.23 -0.32
CA ARG A 81 8.26 12.50 -1.06
C ARG A 81 7.16 11.47 -0.77
N SER A 82 7.50 10.19 -0.83
CA SER A 82 6.55 9.11 -0.53
C SER A 82 5.97 9.23 0.89
N ARG A 83 6.82 9.48 1.88
CA ARG A 83 6.35 9.73 3.26
C ARG A 83 5.45 10.96 3.34
N ASN A 84 5.79 12.06 2.67
CA ASN A 84 5.03 13.30 2.72
C ASN A 84 3.68 13.18 2.01
N ILE A 85 3.54 12.32 0.98
CA ILE A 85 2.25 12.01 0.35
C ILE A 85 1.31 11.35 1.37
N LEU A 86 1.80 10.35 2.10
CA LEU A 86 0.97 9.71 3.13
C LEU A 86 0.63 10.69 4.27
N ASP A 87 1.57 11.50 4.72
CA ASP A 87 1.33 12.52 5.73
C ASP A 87 0.26 13.52 5.28
N PHE A 88 0.30 13.91 3.99
CA PHE A 88 -0.74 14.73 3.37
C PHE A 88 -2.11 14.02 3.37
N PHE A 89 -2.18 12.76 2.97
CA PHE A 89 -3.43 12.00 3.02
C PHE A 89 -3.98 11.86 4.44
N LEU A 90 -3.13 11.76 5.44
CA LEU A 90 -3.52 11.66 6.86
C LEU A 90 -3.81 13.03 7.50
N THR A 91 -3.58 14.13 6.78
CA THR A 91 -3.89 15.48 7.28
C THR A 91 -5.41 15.65 7.41
N ASN A 92 -5.86 16.17 8.56
CA ASN A 92 -7.26 16.43 8.81
C ASN A 92 -7.81 17.51 7.87
N VAL A 93 -9.03 17.29 7.38
CA VAL A 93 -9.78 18.24 6.55
C VAL A 93 -11.04 18.68 7.30
N PRO A 94 -11.02 19.82 8.00
CA PRO A 94 -12.15 20.28 8.82
C PRO A 94 -13.44 20.43 8.01
N ASN A 95 -14.57 20.14 8.66
CA ASN A 95 -15.93 20.24 8.09
C ASN A 95 -16.23 19.25 6.96
N THR A 96 -15.48 18.17 6.86
CA THR A 96 -15.81 17.02 6.02
C THR A 96 -16.33 15.87 6.87
N GLU A 97 -17.14 15.00 6.31
CA GLU A 97 -17.76 13.90 7.02
C GLU A 97 -16.72 12.87 7.49
N TYR A 98 -15.83 12.43 6.58
CA TYR A 98 -14.84 11.40 6.86
C TYR A 98 -13.41 11.92 7.06
N GLY A 99 -13.13 13.18 6.74
CA GLY A 99 -11.80 13.75 6.81
C GLY A 99 -11.50 14.63 8.02
N THR A 100 -12.51 14.94 8.85
CA THR A 100 -12.36 15.88 9.98
C THR A 100 -11.34 15.43 11.01
N ASP A 101 -11.24 14.12 11.27
CA ASP A 101 -10.24 13.50 12.13
C ASP A 101 -9.82 12.15 11.54
N LYS A 102 -8.59 12.09 11.02
CA LYS A 102 -8.01 10.89 10.44
C LYS A 102 -7.10 10.12 11.41
N SER A 103 -7.11 10.47 12.68
CA SER A 103 -6.31 9.78 13.71
C SER A 103 -6.62 8.29 13.79
N SER A 104 -7.88 7.90 13.60
CA SER A 104 -8.30 6.49 13.61
C SER A 104 -7.72 5.73 12.43
N VAL A 105 -7.63 6.35 11.25
CA VAL A 105 -7.03 5.76 10.05
C VAL A 105 -5.54 5.54 10.27
N ALA A 106 -4.81 6.58 10.70
CA ALA A 106 -3.38 6.48 10.99
C ALA A 106 -3.06 5.41 12.05
N ASN A 107 -3.86 5.37 13.12
CA ASN A 107 -3.71 4.35 14.17
C ASN A 107 -3.96 2.95 13.63
N LYS A 108 -4.97 2.79 12.78
CA LYS A 108 -5.32 1.49 12.19
C LYS A 108 -4.24 1.00 11.22
N MET A 109 -3.69 1.89 10.39
CA MET A 109 -2.52 1.57 9.55
C MET A 109 -1.37 1.02 10.38
N ALA A 110 -1.02 1.71 11.46
CA ALA A 110 0.07 1.30 12.34
C ALA A 110 -0.23 -0.02 13.09
N GLU A 111 -1.48 -0.24 13.52
CA GLU A 111 -1.92 -1.50 14.14
C GLU A 111 -1.90 -2.69 13.17
N ASN A 112 -2.09 -2.44 11.88
CA ASN A 112 -2.05 -3.43 10.81
C ASN A 112 -0.65 -3.58 10.21
N ASP A 113 0.40 -3.08 10.87
CA ASP A 113 1.80 -3.13 10.42
C ASP A 113 1.98 -2.60 8.98
N ALA A 114 1.35 -1.46 8.64
CA ALA A 114 1.43 -0.87 7.31
C ALA A 114 2.88 -0.55 6.91
N ILE A 115 3.30 -1.08 5.76
CA ILE A 115 4.65 -0.93 5.22
C ILE A 115 4.57 -0.53 3.75
N LEU A 116 5.23 0.56 3.37
CA LEU A 116 5.52 0.88 1.98
C LEU A 116 6.92 0.37 1.61
N LEU A 117 6.98 -0.46 0.58
CA LEU A 117 8.18 -1.07 0.02
C LEU A 117 8.63 -0.25 -1.20
N LEU A 118 9.68 0.54 -1.05
CA LEU A 118 10.25 1.36 -2.13
C LEU A 118 11.32 0.53 -2.87
N LEU A 119 11.00 0.13 -4.10
CA LEU A 119 11.77 -0.83 -4.89
C LEU A 119 12.59 -0.13 -5.97
N ASN A 120 13.75 -0.67 -6.31
CA ASN A 120 14.54 -0.22 -7.44
C ASN A 120 13.86 -0.57 -8.77
N GLY A 121 14.08 0.25 -9.81
CA GLY A 121 13.61 -0.03 -11.16
C GLY A 121 12.16 0.33 -11.40
N ALA A 122 11.50 -0.43 -12.25
CA ALA A 122 10.12 -0.22 -12.69
C ALA A 122 9.26 -1.44 -12.39
N ASP A 123 7.95 -1.22 -12.32
CA ASP A 123 6.95 -2.28 -12.20
C ASP A 123 7.04 -3.29 -13.38
N GLY A 124 6.73 -4.55 -13.11
CA GLY A 124 6.76 -5.63 -14.10
C GLY A 124 8.16 -6.18 -14.47
N GLU A 125 9.23 -5.72 -13.82
CA GLU A 125 10.57 -6.27 -14.02
C GLU A 125 10.81 -7.62 -13.31
N GLY A 126 9.84 -8.11 -12.52
CA GLY A 126 9.91 -9.40 -11.81
C GLY A 126 10.88 -9.42 -10.63
N ASN A 127 11.09 -8.27 -10.02
CA ASN A 127 11.99 -8.07 -8.87
C ASN A 127 11.26 -7.91 -7.54
N GLU A 128 9.96 -8.15 -7.49
CA GLU A 128 9.13 -7.99 -6.31
C GLU A 128 9.55 -8.97 -5.21
N PRO A 129 9.90 -8.47 -4.01
CA PRO A 129 10.26 -9.33 -2.91
C PRO A 129 8.99 -9.96 -2.31
N TYR A 130 9.04 -11.23 -1.94
CA TYR A 130 7.96 -11.86 -1.18
C TYR A 130 7.99 -11.38 0.29
N LEU A 131 7.60 -10.12 0.50
CA LEU A 131 7.54 -9.45 1.80
C LEU A 131 6.18 -8.74 1.96
N PRO A 132 5.67 -8.59 3.18
CA PRO A 132 4.42 -7.88 3.41
C PRO A 132 4.60 -6.37 3.16
N GLY A 133 3.66 -5.76 2.48
CA GLY A 133 3.60 -4.32 2.23
C GLY A 133 3.13 -3.96 0.83
N GLN A 134 2.86 -2.68 0.62
CA GLN A 134 2.53 -2.10 -0.67
C GLN A 134 3.84 -1.80 -1.43
N TYR A 135 3.91 -2.15 -2.70
CA TYR A 135 5.05 -1.85 -3.56
C TYR A 135 4.90 -0.46 -4.18
N LEU A 136 6.03 0.22 -4.38
CA LEU A 136 6.13 1.44 -5.15
C LEU A 136 7.55 1.51 -5.73
N PHE A 137 7.65 1.56 -7.05
CA PHE A 137 8.93 1.47 -7.74
C PHE A 137 9.61 2.83 -7.91
N GLU A 138 10.93 2.82 -8.04
CA GLU A 138 11.76 4.02 -8.22
C GLU A 138 11.29 4.89 -9.38
N ASP A 139 10.94 4.25 -10.50
CA ASP A 139 10.52 4.90 -11.74
C ASP A 139 9.12 5.53 -11.65
N GLU A 140 8.35 5.18 -10.64
CA GLU A 140 7.00 5.68 -10.35
C GLU A 140 6.99 6.83 -9.33
N ILE A 141 8.14 7.22 -8.80
CA ILE A 141 8.25 8.30 -7.80
C ILE A 141 8.88 9.52 -8.46
N ALA A 142 8.05 10.38 -9.03
CA ALA A 142 8.51 11.55 -9.76
C ALA A 142 9.06 12.62 -8.80
N VAL A 143 10.34 12.92 -8.96
CA VAL A 143 11.08 14.02 -8.29
C VAL A 143 11.68 14.94 -9.35
N GLU A 144 12.35 16.01 -8.94
CA GLU A 144 13.01 16.93 -9.85
C GLU A 144 13.94 16.19 -10.83
N GLY A 145 13.73 16.42 -12.13
CA GLY A 145 14.49 15.76 -13.21
C GLY A 145 13.89 14.44 -13.71
N HIS A 146 12.79 13.98 -13.14
CA HIS A 146 12.12 12.76 -13.56
C HIS A 146 11.58 12.86 -15.00
N SER A 147 11.65 11.75 -15.75
CA SER A 147 11.29 11.68 -17.17
C SER A 147 9.84 12.08 -17.46
N TRP A 148 8.91 11.78 -16.55
CA TRP A 148 7.52 12.22 -16.63
C TRP A 148 7.40 13.73 -16.80
N TYR A 149 8.06 14.52 -15.94
CA TYR A 149 8.00 15.98 -15.99
C TYR A 149 8.90 16.60 -17.07
N MET A 150 10.08 16.03 -17.30
CA MET A 150 11.05 16.61 -18.21
C MET A 150 10.70 16.36 -19.69
N ASN A 151 10.11 15.22 -20.01
CA ASN A 151 9.95 14.72 -21.36
C ASN A 151 8.49 14.38 -21.75
N ASN A 152 7.53 14.55 -20.82
CA ASN A 152 6.16 14.04 -20.95
C ASN A 152 6.14 12.53 -21.30
N ASN A 153 7.03 11.77 -20.69
CA ASN A 153 7.14 10.35 -20.97
C ASN A 153 6.19 9.56 -20.09
N TYR A 154 5.07 9.12 -20.65
CA TYR A 154 4.00 8.39 -19.95
C TYR A 154 4.38 6.95 -19.56
N GLU A 155 5.49 6.42 -20.11
CA GLU A 155 6.05 5.14 -19.65
C GLU A 155 6.64 5.23 -18.23
N HIS A 156 6.92 6.45 -17.75
CA HIS A 156 7.45 6.75 -16.43
C HIS A 156 6.44 7.60 -15.64
N ARG A 157 5.18 7.17 -15.59
CA ARG A 157 4.14 7.93 -14.87
C ARG A 157 4.43 7.97 -13.38
N ASP A 158 3.95 9.02 -12.73
CA ASP A 158 4.00 9.15 -11.28
C ASP A 158 2.85 8.36 -10.64
N ALA A 159 3.12 7.16 -10.14
CA ALA A 159 2.12 6.35 -9.45
C ALA A 159 2.17 6.50 -7.92
N ALA A 160 3.02 7.41 -7.41
CA ALA A 160 3.22 7.51 -5.96
C ALA A 160 1.95 7.90 -5.18
N PHE A 161 1.03 8.69 -5.78
CA PHE A 161 -0.24 9.02 -5.13
C PHE A 161 -1.15 7.81 -5.06
N GLU A 162 -1.28 7.06 -6.14
CA GLU A 162 -2.10 5.86 -6.27
C GLU A 162 -1.66 4.77 -5.28
N GLU A 163 -0.40 4.36 -5.32
CA GLU A 163 0.12 3.27 -4.49
C GLU A 163 0.11 3.58 -2.99
N ILE A 164 0.34 4.84 -2.63
CA ILE A 164 0.26 5.28 -1.23
C ILE A 164 -1.21 5.37 -0.77
N LEU A 165 -2.12 5.72 -1.68
CA LEU A 165 -3.55 5.68 -1.40
C LEU A 165 -4.03 4.24 -1.21
N HIS A 166 -3.53 3.27 -2.02
CA HIS A 166 -3.80 1.84 -1.85
C HIS A 166 -3.34 1.36 -0.47
N LEU A 167 -2.13 1.71 -0.04
CA LEU A 167 -1.64 1.39 1.30
C LEU A 167 -2.57 1.93 2.40
N MET A 168 -3.00 3.20 2.29
CA MET A 168 -3.90 3.81 3.26
C MET A 168 -5.29 3.17 3.23
N HIS A 169 -5.80 2.87 2.05
CA HIS A 169 -7.12 2.26 1.88
C HIS A 169 -7.14 0.84 2.47
N ASP A 170 -6.17 0.03 2.11
CA ASP A 170 -6.08 -1.38 2.54
C ASP A 170 -5.87 -1.50 4.05
N THR A 171 -4.89 -0.78 4.59
CA THR A 171 -4.47 -0.97 5.98
C THR A 171 -5.12 -0.01 6.98
N GLY A 172 -5.71 1.09 6.52
CA GLY A 172 -6.26 2.15 7.36
C GLY A 172 -7.77 2.33 7.26
N ILE A 173 -8.29 2.67 6.08
CA ILE A 173 -9.73 2.84 5.84
C ILE A 173 -10.43 1.49 5.97
N GLY A 174 -9.91 0.47 5.34
CA GLY A 174 -10.38 -0.90 5.26
C GLY A 174 -11.05 -1.20 3.93
N VAL A 175 -10.82 -2.39 3.42
CA VAL A 175 -11.39 -2.93 2.20
C VAL A 175 -12.31 -4.08 2.56
N ASP A 176 -13.37 -4.31 1.76
CA ASP A 176 -14.26 -5.46 1.95
C ASP A 176 -13.60 -6.73 1.41
N GLY A 177 -13.92 -7.86 2.02
CA GLY A 177 -13.53 -9.16 1.50
C GLY A 177 -12.84 -10.06 2.51
N PRO A 178 -12.60 -11.33 2.13
CA PRO A 178 -12.23 -12.37 3.09
C PRO A 178 -10.80 -12.27 3.63
N ASN A 179 -9.91 -11.58 2.95
CA ASN A 179 -8.49 -11.45 3.34
C ASN A 179 -8.09 -10.01 3.65
N SER A 180 -9.07 -9.10 3.76
CA SER A 180 -8.81 -7.69 4.03
C SER A 180 -8.43 -7.44 5.49
N TRP A 181 -7.69 -6.36 5.72
CA TRP A 181 -7.39 -5.87 7.06
C TRP A 181 -8.62 -5.21 7.70
N PRO A 182 -8.80 -5.32 9.03
CA PRO A 182 -9.84 -4.55 9.72
C PRO A 182 -9.57 -3.06 9.57
N GLY A 183 -10.50 -2.32 8.97
CA GLY A 183 -10.39 -0.89 8.74
C GLY A 183 -10.98 -0.04 9.85
N ALA A 184 -10.64 1.25 9.84
CA ALA A 184 -11.17 2.25 10.76
C ALA A 184 -12.47 2.89 10.29
N MET A 185 -12.82 2.78 8.98
CA MET A 185 -13.89 3.57 8.35
C MET A 185 -14.86 2.71 7.53
N PRO A 186 -15.57 1.74 8.14
CA PRO A 186 -16.44 0.81 7.40
C PRO A 186 -17.59 1.51 6.65
N ASP A 187 -18.12 2.61 7.17
CA ASP A 187 -19.19 3.37 6.51
C ASP A 187 -18.66 4.08 5.26
N TYR A 188 -17.45 4.65 5.33
CA TYR A 188 -16.79 5.26 4.17
C TYR A 188 -16.45 4.22 3.09
N GLN A 189 -15.94 3.06 3.51
CA GLN A 189 -15.70 1.94 2.58
C GLN A 189 -17.00 1.51 1.89
N ALA A 190 -18.11 1.43 2.61
CA ALA A 190 -19.39 1.11 2.02
C ALA A 190 -19.84 2.13 0.97
N GLU A 191 -19.56 3.42 1.19
CA GLU A 191 -19.84 4.47 0.20
C GLU A 191 -18.94 4.36 -1.02
N ILE A 192 -17.65 4.09 -0.85
CA ILE A 192 -16.71 3.85 -1.96
C ILE A 192 -17.21 2.66 -2.80
N ARG A 193 -17.56 1.55 -2.16
CA ARG A 193 -18.07 0.36 -2.82
C ARG A 193 -19.37 0.64 -3.59
N ASN A 194 -20.30 1.37 -2.98
CA ASN A 194 -21.55 1.75 -3.63
C ASN A 194 -21.31 2.67 -4.83
N ALA A 195 -20.39 3.61 -4.73
CA ALA A 195 -20.01 4.50 -5.81
C ALA A 195 -19.36 3.72 -6.97
N GLN A 196 -18.45 2.80 -6.67
CA GLN A 196 -17.81 1.90 -7.64
C GLN A 196 -18.86 1.05 -8.40
N ILE A 197 -19.79 0.40 -7.68
CA ILE A 197 -20.84 -0.40 -8.29
C ILE A 197 -21.73 0.49 -9.17
N ASN A 198 -22.11 1.66 -8.69
CA ASN A 198 -22.95 2.60 -9.46
C ASN A 198 -22.24 3.11 -10.73
N ALA A 199 -20.95 3.40 -10.64
CA ALA A 199 -20.14 3.80 -11.80
C ALA A 199 -20.09 2.69 -12.83
N GLY A 200 -19.83 1.45 -12.41
CA GLY A 200 -19.79 0.28 -13.28
C GLY A 200 -21.13 -0.04 -13.94
N LEU A 201 -22.24 0.11 -13.24
CA LEU A 201 -23.58 -0.19 -13.79
C LEU A 201 -24.16 0.91 -14.69
N ASN A 202 -23.83 2.17 -14.43
CA ASN A 202 -24.54 3.30 -15.02
C ASN A 202 -23.67 4.20 -15.91
N ASN A 203 -22.36 4.10 -15.83
CA ASN A 203 -21.42 5.03 -16.46
C ASN A 203 -20.18 4.32 -17.02
N PHE A 204 -20.38 3.36 -17.90
CA PHE A 204 -19.29 2.64 -18.60
C PHE A 204 -18.22 3.55 -19.22
N GLU A 205 -18.57 4.78 -19.53
CA GLU A 205 -17.65 5.77 -20.12
C GLU A 205 -16.75 6.43 -19.05
N ILE A 206 -17.12 6.32 -17.77
CA ILE A 206 -16.41 7.00 -16.67
C ILE A 206 -15.52 6.02 -15.92
N TRP A 207 -16.02 4.83 -15.66
CA TRP A 207 -15.21 3.78 -15.06
C TRP A 207 -15.39 2.48 -15.83
N PRO A 208 -14.39 2.08 -16.58
CA PRO A 208 -14.51 1.04 -17.58
C PRO A 208 -14.66 -0.34 -16.96
N ILE A 209 -15.80 -0.92 -17.29
CA ILE A 209 -16.01 -2.35 -17.24
C ILE A 209 -15.98 -2.83 -18.68
N GLY A 210 -14.82 -3.27 -19.18
CA GLY A 210 -14.66 -3.88 -20.50
C GLY A 210 -13.67 -3.18 -21.43
N ALA A 211 -13.20 -3.92 -22.42
CA ALA A 211 -12.10 -3.60 -23.33
C ALA A 211 -12.32 -2.34 -24.20
N ASP A 212 -13.52 -1.80 -24.28
CA ASP A 212 -13.88 -0.66 -25.14
C ASP A 212 -13.92 0.68 -24.38
N SER A 213 -13.46 0.70 -23.13
CA SER A 213 -13.47 1.91 -22.33
C SER A 213 -12.39 2.90 -22.75
N PRO A 214 -12.70 4.20 -22.79
CA PRO A 214 -11.71 5.24 -23.03
C PRO A 214 -10.75 5.45 -21.84
N PHE A 215 -11.04 4.89 -20.65
CA PHE A 215 -10.16 4.90 -19.51
C PHE A 215 -9.27 3.67 -19.53
N TYR A 216 -7.98 3.88 -19.69
CA TYR A 216 -6.98 2.82 -19.71
C TYR A 216 -6.94 2.08 -18.38
N GLY A 217 -6.95 0.77 -18.46
CA GLY A 217 -6.40 -0.08 -17.47
C GLY A 217 -7.38 -0.97 -16.72
N VAL A 218 -8.60 -0.53 -16.35
CA VAL A 218 -9.46 -1.39 -15.52
C VAL A 218 -10.26 -2.40 -16.35
N GLY A 219 -10.61 -2.08 -17.59
CA GLY A 219 -11.45 -2.94 -18.41
C GLY A 219 -10.84 -4.28 -18.77
N ASP A 220 -9.53 -4.32 -19.01
CA ASP A 220 -8.83 -5.53 -19.45
C ASP A 220 -8.53 -6.49 -18.29
N TRP A 221 -8.46 -6.01 -17.06
CA TRP A 221 -8.21 -6.82 -15.86
C TRP A 221 -9.31 -6.74 -14.79
N TYR A 222 -10.52 -6.38 -15.19
CA TYR A 222 -11.64 -6.31 -14.25
C TYR A 222 -11.86 -7.63 -13.48
N ASP A 223 -11.80 -8.76 -14.18
CA ASP A 223 -11.98 -10.08 -13.57
C ASP A 223 -10.86 -10.38 -12.54
N GLU A 224 -9.62 -9.97 -12.84
CA GLU A 224 -8.48 -10.10 -11.93
C GLU A 224 -8.67 -9.24 -10.68
N LEU A 225 -9.03 -7.97 -10.86
CA LEU A 225 -9.31 -7.06 -9.75
C LEU A 225 -10.49 -7.53 -8.87
N GLU A 226 -11.51 -8.16 -9.47
CA GLU A 226 -12.62 -8.75 -8.71
C GLU A 226 -12.15 -9.94 -7.89
N ASP A 227 -11.33 -10.81 -8.46
CA ASP A 227 -10.76 -11.98 -7.79
C ASP A 227 -9.82 -11.57 -6.63
N GLU A 228 -9.04 -10.52 -6.80
CA GLU A 228 -8.15 -9.93 -5.80
C GLU A 228 -8.87 -9.08 -4.75
N ASN A 229 -10.14 -8.73 -4.99
CA ASN A 229 -10.93 -7.83 -4.16
C ASN A 229 -10.42 -6.38 -4.14
N SER A 230 -9.78 -5.93 -5.21
CA SER A 230 -9.18 -4.60 -5.34
C SER A 230 -10.04 -3.55 -6.08
N LEU A 231 -11.19 -3.93 -6.62
CA LEU A 231 -12.06 -3.05 -7.41
C LEU A 231 -12.38 -1.71 -6.74
N SER A 232 -12.63 -1.67 -5.44
CA SER A 232 -12.94 -0.43 -4.73
C SER A 232 -11.70 0.43 -4.50
N GLN A 233 -10.52 -0.17 -4.40
CA GLN A 233 -9.23 0.52 -4.31
C GLN A 233 -8.92 1.23 -5.61
N GLU A 234 -8.96 0.49 -6.73
CA GLU A 234 -8.74 1.03 -8.07
C GLU A 234 -9.75 2.11 -8.45
N TYR A 235 -11.02 1.92 -8.08
CA TYR A 235 -12.03 2.94 -8.27
C TYR A 235 -11.69 4.23 -7.52
N LEU A 236 -11.33 4.13 -6.24
CA LEU A 236 -10.99 5.31 -5.43
C LEU A 236 -9.76 6.03 -6.00
N ALA A 237 -8.72 5.28 -6.37
CA ALA A 237 -7.53 5.83 -7.01
C ALA A 237 -7.88 6.55 -8.31
N SER A 238 -8.62 5.92 -9.21
CA SER A 238 -9.04 6.49 -10.51
C SER A 238 -9.91 7.76 -10.41
N VAL A 239 -10.55 7.98 -9.27
CA VAL A 239 -11.39 9.19 -9.04
C VAL A 239 -10.58 10.34 -8.46
N ILE A 240 -9.46 10.04 -7.80
CA ILE A 240 -8.61 11.05 -7.14
C ILE A 240 -7.48 11.52 -8.06
N ASP A 241 -6.92 10.67 -8.91
CA ASP A 241 -5.93 10.99 -9.94
C ASP A 241 -6.55 11.78 -11.11
#